data_73793c2ca8b1e119470c11942db1d5bf
#
_entry.id   73793c2ca8b1e119470c11942db1d5bf
#
_cell.length_a   1.000
_cell.length_b   1.000
_cell.length_c   1.000
_cell.angle_alpha   90.00
_cell.angle_beta   90.00
_cell.angle_gamma   90.00
#
_symmetry.space_group_name_H-M   'P 1'
#
loop_
_entity.id
_entity.type
_entity.pdbx_description
1 polymer ?
#
loop_
_entity_poly.entity_id
_entity_poly.type
_entity_poly.pdbx_seq_one_letter_code
_entity_poly.pdbx_strand_id
1 'polypeptide(L)'
;MYPFPMKRSRLKSLLLVGLVAFSLPLSAQERLSLEQCRELAKTNSRALQQKDAERESAHARRQEVFTKFFPQVTARGLYLHMQKDLRLVDWNQPLGSLNFLIPDRLRSLGTIDLKNVWVANVTAIQPLFLGGKITTGYQMAGLAEKLQSELRHTTETEIETKVDETYWQVVSLDSKERLLRQLVALLEQTVKNVDASIAAGVATKADGLAVRTKLSEAEVKLSQVQNGLQLSKMLLGDLCGIEDASAFQPRRRRGAGARPSRSFE
;
A
#
# COMPACT_ATOMS: atom_id res chain seq x y z
N MET A 1 -15.33 -46.94 57.30
CA MET A 1 -14.24 -45.95 57.26
C MET A 1 -13.21 -46.46 56.22
N TYR A 2 -13.39 -46.12 54.99
CA TYR A 2 -12.51 -46.53 53.86
C TYR A 2 -11.81 -45.33 53.29
N PRO A 3 -10.47 -45.28 53.15
CA PRO A 3 -9.77 -44.18 52.50
C PRO A 3 -9.75 -44.43 50.98
N PHE A 4 -10.17 -43.43 50.25
CA PHE A 4 -10.12 -43.38 48.76
C PHE A 4 -8.68 -43.16 48.29
N PRO A 5 -8.11 -43.97 47.41
CA PRO A 5 -6.77 -43.73 46.85
C PRO A 5 -6.84 -42.70 45.72
N MET A 6 -6.32 -41.51 45.95
CA MET A 6 -6.11 -40.51 44.92
C MET A 6 -5.09 -41.02 43.88
N LYS A 7 -5.55 -41.23 42.65
CA LYS A 7 -4.77 -41.72 41.52
C LYS A 7 -3.65 -40.73 41.15
N ARG A 8 -2.40 -41.12 41.34
CA ARG A 8 -1.16 -40.35 41.02
C ARG A 8 -1.06 -39.82 39.57
N SER A 9 -1.96 -40.23 38.67
CA SER A 9 -2.01 -39.80 37.27
C SER A 9 -2.54 -38.36 37.05
N ARG A 10 -3.43 -37.87 37.97
CA ARG A 10 -4.01 -36.52 37.85
C ARG A 10 -3.07 -35.40 38.31
N LEU A 11 -2.09 -35.73 39.17
CA LEU A 11 -1.09 -34.74 39.62
C LEU A 11 -0.05 -34.45 38.51
N LYS A 12 0.27 -35.43 37.65
CA LYS A 12 1.18 -35.27 36.54
C LYS A 12 0.56 -34.45 35.37
N SER A 13 -0.74 -34.60 35.12
CA SER A 13 -1.44 -33.78 34.11
C SER A 13 -1.64 -32.34 34.55
N LEU A 14 -1.81 -32.04 35.82
CA LEU A 14 -1.89 -30.67 36.35
C LEU A 14 -0.53 -29.94 36.29
N LEU A 15 0.58 -30.66 36.52
CA LEU A 15 1.93 -30.11 36.39
C LEU A 15 2.31 -29.84 34.89
N LEU A 16 1.82 -30.68 33.97
CA LEU A 16 2.08 -30.51 32.54
C LEU A 16 1.28 -29.33 31.94
N VAL A 17 0.06 -29.07 32.40
CA VAL A 17 -0.76 -27.91 32.03
C VAL A 17 -0.20 -26.62 32.60
N GLY A 18 0.38 -26.62 33.80
CA GLY A 18 1.05 -25.46 34.39
C GLY A 18 2.33 -25.03 33.66
N LEU A 19 3.05 -25.98 33.02
CA LEU A 19 4.29 -25.69 32.28
C LEU A 19 4.04 -25.08 30.89
N VAL A 20 2.89 -25.37 30.29
CA VAL A 20 2.51 -24.81 28.95
C VAL A 20 1.96 -23.37 29.06
N ALA A 21 1.43 -22.99 30.22
CA ALA A 21 0.86 -21.65 30.44
C ALA A 21 1.94 -20.55 30.66
N PHE A 22 3.23 -20.89 30.78
CA PHE A 22 4.31 -19.94 31.07
C PHE A 22 5.12 -19.53 29.80
N SER A 23 4.75 -20.01 28.62
CA SER A 23 5.30 -19.52 27.36
C SER A 23 4.46 -18.34 26.82
N LEU A 24 4.26 -17.29 27.63
CA LEU A 24 3.90 -15.98 27.10
C LEU A 24 5.09 -15.51 26.27
N PRO A 25 4.92 -15.17 24.98
CA PRO A 25 5.99 -14.49 24.26
C PRO A 25 6.21 -13.17 25.00
N LEU A 26 7.36 -13.08 25.71
CA LEU A 26 7.90 -11.78 26.05
C LEU A 26 8.01 -11.06 24.72
N SER A 27 7.16 -10.06 24.49
CA SER A 27 7.32 -9.12 23.39
C SER A 27 8.65 -8.41 23.62
N ALA A 28 9.75 -9.08 23.23
CA ALA A 28 11.05 -8.46 23.15
C ALA A 28 10.85 -7.28 22.22
N GLN A 29 11.04 -6.06 22.70
CA GLN A 29 11.08 -4.84 21.89
C GLN A 29 12.11 -5.09 20.80
N GLU A 30 11.64 -5.50 19.62
CA GLU A 30 12.49 -5.83 18.49
C GLU A 30 13.15 -4.54 18.01
N ARG A 31 14.45 -4.45 18.26
CA ARG A 31 15.27 -3.36 17.74
C ARG A 31 15.53 -3.63 16.27
N LEU A 32 14.67 -3.13 15.43
CA LEU A 32 14.78 -3.29 13.99
C LEU A 32 16.01 -2.55 13.47
N SER A 33 16.82 -3.23 12.67
CA SER A 33 17.89 -2.61 11.92
C SER A 33 17.34 -1.93 10.67
N LEU A 34 18.10 -0.98 10.10
CA LEU A 34 17.74 -0.33 8.84
C LEU A 34 17.43 -1.34 7.73
N GLU A 35 18.27 -2.39 7.62
CA GLU A 35 18.11 -3.45 6.63
C GLU A 35 16.80 -4.23 6.80
N GLN A 36 16.44 -4.55 8.03
CA GLN A 36 15.16 -5.20 8.33
C GLN A 36 13.97 -4.31 7.98
N CYS A 37 14.07 -2.99 8.24
CA CYS A 37 13.03 -2.04 7.84
C CYS A 37 12.86 -1.98 6.31
N ARG A 38 13.97 -1.99 5.55
CA ARG A 38 13.92 -2.03 4.07
C ARG A 38 13.22 -3.28 3.55
N GLU A 39 13.59 -4.46 4.06
CA GLU A 39 12.99 -5.74 3.65
C GLU A 39 11.50 -5.82 3.99
N LEU A 40 11.12 -5.38 5.19
CA LEU A 40 9.71 -5.32 5.58
C LEU A 40 8.92 -4.35 4.69
N ALA A 41 9.48 -3.17 4.40
CA ALA A 41 8.83 -2.19 3.54
C ALA A 41 8.65 -2.72 2.10
N LYS A 42 9.64 -3.41 1.53
CA LYS A 42 9.50 -4.05 0.21
C LYS A 42 8.40 -5.11 0.20
N THR A 43 8.37 -5.95 1.24
CA THR A 43 7.40 -7.06 1.32
C THR A 43 5.97 -6.55 1.50
N ASN A 44 5.77 -5.50 2.31
CA ASN A 44 4.45 -5.02 2.67
C ASN A 44 3.97 -3.83 1.80
N SER A 45 4.80 -3.31 0.90
CA SER A 45 4.46 -2.14 0.10
C SER A 45 3.33 -2.40 -0.88
N ARG A 46 2.21 -1.72 -0.70
CA ARG A 46 1.09 -1.71 -1.65
C ARG A 46 1.49 -1.09 -3.00
N ALA A 47 2.40 -0.12 -2.99
CA ALA A 47 2.89 0.51 -4.21
C ALA A 47 3.67 -0.48 -5.09
N LEU A 48 4.48 -1.37 -4.51
CA LEU A 48 5.15 -2.44 -5.26
C LEU A 48 4.17 -3.48 -5.78
N GLN A 49 3.20 -3.89 -4.98
CA GLN A 49 2.14 -4.81 -5.43
C GLN A 49 1.35 -4.24 -6.61
N GLN A 50 1.05 -2.92 -6.58
CA GLN A 50 0.42 -2.25 -7.71
C GLN A 50 1.31 -2.29 -8.95
N LYS A 51 2.62 -2.01 -8.83
CA LYS A 51 3.57 -2.07 -9.95
C LYS A 51 3.74 -3.48 -10.51
N ASP A 52 3.70 -4.50 -9.66
CA ASP A 52 3.71 -5.89 -10.10
C ASP A 52 2.45 -6.24 -10.93
N ALA A 53 1.27 -5.77 -10.51
CA ALA A 53 0.03 -5.93 -11.27
C ALA A 53 0.04 -5.15 -12.61
N GLU A 54 0.61 -3.92 -12.63
CA GLU A 54 0.80 -3.14 -13.85
C GLU A 54 1.74 -3.85 -14.84
N ARG A 55 2.82 -4.47 -14.37
CA ARG A 55 3.73 -5.29 -15.18
C ARG A 55 3.04 -6.52 -15.76
N GLU A 56 2.26 -7.22 -14.95
CA GLU A 56 1.47 -8.37 -15.40
C GLU A 56 0.44 -7.95 -16.47
N SER A 57 -0.23 -6.82 -16.27
CA SER A 57 -1.14 -6.24 -17.26
C SER A 57 -0.44 -5.91 -18.58
N ALA A 58 0.79 -5.34 -18.53
CA ALA A 58 1.57 -5.07 -19.73
C ALA A 58 2.01 -6.35 -20.44
N HIS A 59 2.37 -7.40 -19.68
CA HIS A 59 2.66 -8.72 -20.24
C HIS A 59 1.44 -9.31 -20.94
N ALA A 60 0.26 -9.28 -20.31
CA ALA A 60 -1.00 -9.73 -20.92
C ALA A 60 -1.35 -8.95 -22.19
N ARG A 61 -1.12 -7.63 -22.22
CA ARG A 61 -1.28 -6.81 -23.43
C ARG A 61 -0.35 -7.22 -24.56
N ARG A 62 0.89 -7.57 -24.24
CA ARG A 62 1.81 -8.09 -25.25
C ARG A 62 1.32 -9.41 -25.84
N GLN A 63 0.78 -10.30 -25.00
CA GLN A 63 0.16 -11.54 -25.46
C GLN A 63 -1.07 -11.27 -26.32
N GLU A 64 -1.92 -10.31 -25.95
CA GLU A 64 -3.07 -9.87 -26.74
C GLU A 64 -2.63 -9.39 -28.13
N VAL A 65 -1.58 -8.56 -28.20
CA VAL A 65 -1.05 -8.11 -29.49
C VAL A 65 -0.49 -9.28 -30.32
N PHE A 66 0.13 -10.25 -29.66
CA PHE A 66 0.59 -11.47 -30.33
C PHE A 66 -0.55 -12.27 -30.96
N THR A 67 -1.74 -12.30 -30.34
CA THR A 67 -2.91 -12.99 -30.94
C THR A 67 -3.33 -12.41 -32.30
N LYS A 68 -2.96 -11.15 -32.60
CA LYS A 68 -3.28 -10.51 -33.90
C LYS A 68 -2.50 -11.11 -35.08
N PHE A 69 -1.49 -11.94 -34.82
CA PHE A 69 -0.84 -12.73 -35.86
C PHE A 69 -1.69 -13.93 -36.32
N PHE A 70 -2.74 -14.29 -35.56
CA PHE A 70 -3.63 -15.43 -35.84
C PHE A 70 -4.99 -14.96 -36.37
N PRO A 71 -5.77 -15.86 -37.01
CA PRO A 71 -7.15 -15.57 -37.39
C PRO A 71 -8.01 -15.17 -36.18
N GLN A 72 -8.70 -14.04 -36.27
CA GLN A 72 -9.66 -13.64 -35.26
C GLN A 72 -11.04 -14.16 -35.64
N VAL A 73 -11.57 -15.07 -34.83
CA VAL A 73 -12.92 -15.64 -35.01
C VAL A 73 -13.87 -14.97 -34.01
N THR A 74 -14.92 -14.34 -34.54
CA THR A 74 -15.94 -13.67 -33.73
C THR A 74 -17.29 -14.30 -34.06
N ALA A 75 -17.99 -14.76 -33.04
CA ALA A 75 -19.39 -15.20 -33.11
C ALA A 75 -20.28 -14.11 -32.49
N ARG A 76 -21.32 -13.72 -33.19
CA ARG A 76 -22.32 -12.76 -32.69
C ARG A 76 -23.72 -13.33 -32.88
N GLY A 77 -24.52 -13.22 -31.84
CA GLY A 77 -25.95 -13.53 -31.85
C GLY A 77 -26.76 -12.30 -31.46
N LEU A 78 -27.85 -12.07 -32.19
CA LEU A 78 -28.82 -11.03 -31.88
C LEU A 78 -30.20 -11.66 -31.87
N TYR A 79 -30.95 -11.47 -30.80
CA TYR A 79 -32.35 -11.79 -30.69
C TYR A 79 -33.16 -10.49 -30.54
N LEU A 80 -34.10 -10.29 -31.46
CA LEU A 80 -35.03 -9.16 -31.43
C LEU A 80 -36.45 -9.69 -31.23
N HIS A 81 -37.09 -9.16 -30.21
CA HIS A 81 -38.52 -9.39 -29.99
C HIS A 81 -39.29 -8.08 -30.22
N MET A 82 -40.19 -8.06 -31.20
CA MET A 82 -41.04 -6.91 -31.50
C MET A 82 -42.51 -7.24 -31.25
N GLN A 83 -43.24 -6.32 -30.64
CA GLN A 83 -44.67 -6.47 -30.39
C GLN A 83 -45.52 -6.35 -31.65
N LYS A 84 -45.01 -5.72 -32.71
CA LYS A 84 -45.73 -5.47 -33.96
C LYS A 84 -44.93 -5.97 -35.13
N ASP A 85 -45.62 -6.57 -36.12
CA ASP A 85 -45.05 -6.93 -37.41
C ASP A 85 -44.63 -5.66 -38.18
N LEU A 86 -43.45 -5.69 -38.77
CA LEU A 86 -43.02 -4.61 -39.66
C LEU A 86 -43.64 -4.81 -41.02
N ARG A 87 -44.55 -3.93 -41.39
CA ARG A 87 -45.12 -3.90 -42.73
C ARG A 87 -44.30 -2.98 -43.60
N LEU A 88 -43.54 -3.52 -44.53
CA LEU A 88 -42.73 -2.75 -45.47
C LEU A 88 -43.57 -2.11 -46.55
N VAL A 89 -44.71 -2.74 -46.87
CA VAL A 89 -45.70 -2.23 -47.82
C VAL A 89 -47.07 -2.38 -47.22
N ASP A 90 -47.82 -1.27 -47.08
CA ASP A 90 -49.20 -1.29 -46.64
C ASP A 90 -50.11 -1.48 -47.84
N TRP A 91 -50.43 -2.74 -48.12
CA TRP A 91 -51.37 -3.09 -49.22
C TRP A 91 -52.79 -2.65 -48.97
N ASN A 92 -53.09 -2.11 -47.79
CA ASN A 92 -54.47 -1.55 -47.48
C ASN A 92 -54.56 -0.09 -47.87
N GLN A 93 -53.48 0.60 -48.20
CA GLN A 93 -53.58 1.90 -48.82
C GLN A 93 -54.09 1.75 -50.30
N PRO A 94 -54.98 2.54 -50.72
CA PRO A 94 -55.68 2.30 -51.99
C PRO A 94 -54.75 2.53 -53.17
N LEU A 95 -54.20 1.44 -53.70
CA LEU A 95 -53.74 1.39 -55.08
C LEU A 95 -55.05 1.38 -56.00
N GLY A 96 -56.09 1.99 -55.47
CA GLY A 96 -57.38 2.09 -56.15
C GLY A 96 -57.97 0.74 -56.54
N SER A 97 -58.70 0.69 -57.66
CA SER A 97 -59.36 -0.49 -58.25
C SER A 97 -58.37 -1.62 -58.67
N LEU A 98 -57.04 -1.48 -58.52
CA LEU A 98 -56.12 -2.48 -58.94
C LEU A 98 -55.74 -3.49 -57.86
N ASN A 99 -56.26 -3.37 -56.67
CA ASN A 99 -55.97 -4.25 -55.51
C ASN A 99 -56.40 -5.73 -55.75
N PHE A 100 -57.32 -5.99 -56.72
CA PHE A 100 -57.72 -7.34 -57.08
C PHE A 100 -56.71 -8.08 -57.99
N LEU A 101 -55.80 -7.36 -58.62
CA LEU A 101 -54.79 -7.93 -59.51
C LEU A 101 -53.54 -8.43 -58.72
N ILE A 102 -53.42 -8.17 -57.44
CA ILE A 102 -52.30 -8.58 -56.62
C ILE A 102 -52.57 -9.95 -56.05
N PRO A 103 -51.90 -11.01 -56.51
CA PRO A 103 -51.99 -12.36 -55.91
C PRO A 103 -51.69 -12.38 -54.42
N ASP A 104 -52.38 -13.17 -53.64
CA ASP A 104 -52.14 -13.30 -52.18
C ASP A 104 -50.70 -13.69 -51.81
N ARG A 105 -50.02 -14.38 -52.71
CA ARG A 105 -48.58 -14.70 -52.56
C ARG A 105 -47.69 -13.45 -52.58
N LEU A 106 -48.04 -12.39 -53.30
CA LEU A 106 -47.30 -11.13 -53.34
C LEU A 106 -47.65 -10.25 -52.10
N ARG A 107 -48.84 -10.34 -51.57
CA ARG A 107 -49.25 -9.65 -50.34
C ARG A 107 -48.46 -10.13 -49.13
N SER A 108 -48.10 -11.41 -49.07
CA SER A 108 -47.31 -11.99 -48.01
C SER A 108 -45.83 -11.56 -48.06
N LEU A 109 -45.33 -11.17 -49.22
CA LEU A 109 -43.94 -10.69 -49.39
C LEU A 109 -43.69 -9.27 -48.78
N GLY A 110 -44.79 -8.51 -48.58
CA GLY A 110 -44.70 -7.17 -47.95
C GLY A 110 -44.76 -7.18 -46.43
N THR A 111 -44.97 -8.33 -45.82
CA THR A 111 -45.06 -8.48 -44.36
C THR A 111 -43.86 -9.32 -43.89
N ILE A 112 -43.01 -8.75 -43.11
CA ILE A 112 -41.92 -9.48 -42.46
C ILE A 112 -42.30 -9.68 -41.00
N ASP A 113 -42.46 -10.95 -40.60
CA ASP A 113 -42.66 -11.29 -39.20
C ASP A 113 -41.34 -11.09 -38.42
N LEU A 114 -41.28 -9.98 -37.70
CA LEU A 114 -40.14 -9.59 -36.85
C LEU A 114 -40.42 -9.87 -35.37
N LYS A 115 -41.52 -10.60 -35.03
CA LYS A 115 -41.85 -10.87 -33.62
C LYS A 115 -40.72 -11.54 -32.89
N ASN A 116 -40.08 -12.49 -33.57
CA ASN A 116 -38.96 -13.25 -33.00
C ASN A 116 -37.90 -13.44 -34.06
N VAL A 117 -37.01 -12.43 -34.20
CA VAL A 117 -35.90 -12.49 -35.16
C VAL A 117 -34.65 -12.93 -34.48
N TRP A 118 -34.08 -13.96 -35.02
CA TRP A 118 -32.83 -14.58 -34.60
C TRP A 118 -31.77 -14.37 -35.69
N VAL A 119 -30.67 -13.70 -35.33
CA VAL A 119 -29.54 -13.52 -36.26
C VAL A 119 -28.28 -14.04 -35.56
N ALA A 120 -27.63 -14.99 -36.17
CA ALA A 120 -26.31 -15.46 -35.73
C ALA A 120 -25.34 -15.38 -36.89
N ASN A 121 -24.16 -14.85 -36.61
CA ASN A 121 -23.08 -14.86 -37.58
C ASN A 121 -21.75 -15.29 -36.93
N VAL A 122 -20.92 -15.94 -37.70
CA VAL A 122 -19.52 -16.26 -37.35
C VAL A 122 -18.64 -15.62 -38.40
N THR A 123 -17.72 -14.80 -37.98
CA THR A 123 -16.80 -14.09 -38.87
C THR A 123 -15.37 -14.46 -38.49
N ALA A 124 -14.55 -14.92 -39.45
CA ALA A 124 -13.13 -15.17 -39.30
C ALA A 124 -12.37 -14.14 -40.14
N ILE A 125 -11.48 -13.38 -39.52
CA ILE A 125 -10.67 -12.36 -40.20
C ILE A 125 -9.20 -12.67 -39.94
N GLN A 126 -8.42 -12.85 -41.01
CA GLN A 126 -6.98 -13.00 -40.99
C GLN A 126 -6.31 -11.91 -41.82
N PRO A 127 -5.68 -10.91 -41.18
CA PRO A 127 -4.90 -9.94 -41.94
C PRO A 127 -3.61 -10.60 -42.48
N LEU A 128 -3.45 -10.61 -43.77
CA LEU A 128 -2.24 -11.17 -44.45
C LEU A 128 -1.10 -10.15 -44.46
N PHE A 129 -1.42 -8.89 -44.65
CA PHE A 129 -0.43 -7.80 -44.73
C PHE A 129 -1.05 -6.47 -44.29
N LEU A 130 -0.43 -5.82 -43.31
CA LEU A 130 -0.84 -4.50 -42.78
C LEU A 130 0.34 -3.51 -42.76
N GLY A 131 1.29 -3.62 -43.69
CA GLY A 131 2.43 -2.70 -43.76
C GLY A 131 3.29 -2.69 -42.50
N GLY A 132 3.48 -3.84 -41.85
CA GLY A 132 4.27 -3.96 -40.61
C GLY A 132 3.57 -3.52 -39.30
N LYS A 133 2.30 -3.11 -39.35
CA LYS A 133 1.57 -2.60 -38.18
C LYS A 133 1.52 -3.60 -37.02
N ILE A 134 1.34 -4.89 -37.31
CA ILE A 134 1.26 -5.92 -36.26
C ILE A 134 2.64 -6.14 -35.62
N THR A 135 3.69 -6.25 -36.42
CA THR A 135 5.06 -6.45 -35.94
C THR A 135 5.55 -5.28 -35.10
N THR A 136 5.33 -4.05 -35.57
CA THR A 136 5.69 -2.84 -34.82
C THR A 136 4.85 -2.72 -33.52
N GLY A 137 3.56 -3.03 -33.61
CA GLY A 137 2.70 -3.07 -32.43
C GLY A 137 3.17 -4.07 -31.36
N TYR A 138 3.63 -5.25 -31.78
CA TYR A 138 4.20 -6.25 -30.89
C TYR A 138 5.52 -5.78 -30.24
N GLN A 139 6.39 -5.12 -31.02
CA GLN A 139 7.63 -4.52 -30.50
C GLN A 139 7.32 -3.41 -29.48
N MET A 140 6.36 -2.53 -29.78
CA MET A 140 5.92 -1.48 -28.86
C MET A 140 5.35 -2.07 -27.55
N ALA A 141 4.54 -3.12 -27.62
CA ALA A 141 4.04 -3.80 -26.45
C ALA A 141 5.18 -4.43 -25.61
N GLY A 142 6.22 -4.98 -26.25
CA GLY A 142 7.40 -5.48 -25.57
C GLY A 142 8.23 -4.37 -24.88
N LEU A 143 8.32 -3.19 -25.49
CA LEU A 143 8.95 -2.02 -24.87
C LEU A 143 8.12 -1.49 -23.69
N ALA A 144 6.79 -1.50 -23.82
CA ALA A 144 5.90 -1.12 -22.71
C ALA A 144 6.02 -2.06 -21.50
N GLU A 145 6.17 -3.37 -21.75
CA GLU A 145 6.43 -4.36 -20.67
C GLU A 145 7.77 -4.08 -19.96
N LYS A 146 8.84 -3.79 -20.74
CA LYS A 146 10.13 -3.39 -20.17
C LYS A 146 10.03 -2.10 -19.36
N LEU A 147 9.31 -1.10 -19.87
CA LEU A 147 9.08 0.15 -19.14
C LEU A 147 8.43 -0.09 -17.78
N GLN A 148 7.42 -0.96 -17.70
CA GLN A 148 6.80 -1.28 -16.42
C GLN A 148 7.77 -1.99 -15.45
N SER A 149 8.69 -2.81 -15.97
CA SER A 149 9.74 -3.43 -15.15
C SER A 149 10.69 -2.38 -14.57
N GLU A 150 11.09 -1.38 -15.33
CA GLU A 150 11.97 -0.29 -14.86
C GLU A 150 11.25 0.64 -13.87
N LEU A 151 9.97 0.95 -14.13
CA LEU A 151 9.16 1.74 -13.19
C LEU A 151 8.98 1.02 -11.84
N ARG A 152 8.85 -0.31 -11.85
CA ARG A 152 8.84 -1.10 -10.61
C ARG A 152 10.16 -0.94 -9.84
N HIS A 153 11.29 -1.03 -10.52
CA HIS A 153 12.61 -0.88 -9.90
C HIS A 153 12.80 0.55 -9.34
N THR A 154 12.35 1.56 -10.07
CA THR A 154 12.35 2.96 -9.58
C THR A 154 11.53 3.09 -8.29
N THR A 155 10.31 2.54 -8.28
CA THR A 155 9.44 2.56 -7.08
C THR A 155 10.08 1.83 -5.90
N GLU A 156 10.78 0.71 -6.13
CA GLU A 156 11.52 -0.01 -5.10
C GLU A 156 12.61 0.88 -4.47
N THR A 157 13.38 1.57 -5.30
CA THR A 157 14.44 2.50 -4.86
C THR A 157 13.87 3.70 -4.09
N GLU A 158 12.72 4.23 -4.52
CA GLU A 158 12.01 5.32 -3.83
C GLU A 158 11.56 4.90 -2.43
N ILE A 159 11.02 3.68 -2.30
CA ILE A 159 10.61 3.13 -1.01
C ILE A 159 11.81 2.96 -0.09
N GLU A 160 12.92 2.38 -0.57
CA GLU A 160 14.14 2.25 0.22
C GLU A 160 14.64 3.61 0.71
N THR A 161 14.69 4.61 -0.16
CA THR A 161 15.12 5.96 0.17
C THR A 161 14.23 6.57 1.25
N LYS A 162 12.90 6.43 1.12
CA LYS A 162 11.95 6.95 2.09
C LYS A 162 12.05 6.26 3.46
N VAL A 163 12.30 4.95 3.47
CA VAL A 163 12.59 4.20 4.70
C VAL A 163 13.87 4.69 5.36
N ASP A 164 14.93 4.90 4.59
CA ASP A 164 16.21 5.41 5.10
C ASP A 164 16.07 6.79 5.74
N GLU A 165 15.44 7.72 5.04
CA GLU A 165 15.19 9.07 5.54
C GLU A 165 14.39 9.04 6.84
N THR A 166 13.30 8.29 6.87
CA THR A 166 12.42 8.18 8.04
C THR A 166 13.14 7.50 9.21
N TYR A 167 13.91 6.45 8.96
CA TYR A 167 14.70 5.77 9.98
C TYR A 167 15.72 6.71 10.63
N TRP A 168 16.50 7.44 9.85
CA TRP A 168 17.48 8.39 10.36
C TRP A 168 16.82 9.60 11.04
N GLN A 169 15.63 10.00 10.61
CA GLN A 169 14.84 11.00 11.31
C GLN A 169 14.46 10.53 12.72
N VAL A 170 13.99 9.28 12.87
CA VAL A 170 13.69 8.68 14.19
C VAL A 170 14.95 8.65 15.08
N VAL A 171 16.09 8.22 14.55
CA VAL A 171 17.36 8.18 15.29
C VAL A 171 17.79 9.59 15.76
N SER A 172 17.64 10.58 14.89
CA SER A 172 17.97 11.98 15.19
C SER A 172 17.07 12.55 16.27
N LEU A 173 15.76 12.35 16.15
CA LEU A 173 14.76 12.85 17.14
C LEU A 173 14.91 12.16 18.49
N ASP A 174 15.20 10.86 18.54
CA ASP A 174 15.51 10.12 19.78
C ASP A 174 16.76 10.69 20.49
N SER A 175 17.76 11.09 19.72
CA SER A 175 18.96 11.72 20.27
C SER A 175 18.69 13.14 20.79
N LYS A 176 17.89 13.92 20.05
CA LYS A 176 17.47 15.28 20.46
C LYS A 176 16.58 15.23 21.72
N GLU A 177 15.68 14.27 21.81
CA GLU A 177 14.82 14.10 22.99
C GLU A 177 15.67 13.89 24.26
N ARG A 178 16.67 13.02 24.20
CA ARG A 178 17.56 12.78 25.34
C ARG A 178 18.36 14.00 25.73
N LEU A 179 18.86 14.74 24.75
CA LEU A 179 19.58 15.98 25.01
C LEU A 179 18.68 17.00 25.70
N LEU A 180 17.45 17.18 25.23
CA LEU A 180 16.49 18.11 25.81
C LEU A 180 16.05 17.68 27.21
N ARG A 181 15.88 16.39 27.49
CA ARG A 181 15.60 15.90 28.85
C ARG A 181 16.74 16.26 29.81
N GLN A 182 18.00 16.11 29.38
CA GLN A 182 19.16 16.51 30.21
C GLN A 182 19.20 18.04 30.41
N LEU A 183 18.87 18.81 29.36
CA LEU A 183 18.79 20.27 29.47
C LEU A 183 17.71 20.73 30.45
N VAL A 184 16.51 20.14 30.39
CA VAL A 184 15.42 20.43 31.32
C VAL A 184 15.85 20.12 32.76
N ALA A 185 16.43 18.96 33.01
CA ALA A 185 16.94 18.61 34.35
C ALA A 185 18.02 19.58 34.86
N LEU A 186 18.91 20.03 33.98
CA LEU A 186 19.91 21.05 34.31
C LEU A 186 19.26 22.39 34.67
N LEU A 187 18.29 22.84 33.89
CA LEU A 187 17.59 24.10 34.14
C LEU A 187 16.75 24.04 35.40
N GLU A 188 16.07 22.92 35.71
CA GLU A 188 15.38 22.69 36.98
C GLU A 188 16.32 22.84 38.19
N GLN A 189 17.53 22.25 38.10
CA GLN A 189 18.52 22.40 39.14
C GLN A 189 19.02 23.85 39.24
N THR A 190 19.19 24.52 38.09
CA THR A 190 19.57 25.94 38.04
C THR A 190 18.51 26.84 38.68
N VAL A 191 17.22 26.59 38.46
CA VAL A 191 16.12 27.33 39.13
C VAL A 191 16.24 27.18 40.65
N LYS A 192 16.46 25.95 41.17
CA LYS A 192 16.63 25.73 42.61
C LYS A 192 17.82 26.53 43.19
N ASN A 193 18.97 26.56 42.47
CA ASN A 193 20.18 27.27 42.88
C ASN A 193 19.94 28.81 42.90
N VAL A 194 19.27 29.33 41.85
CA VAL A 194 18.97 30.76 41.77
C VAL A 194 17.96 31.17 42.84
N ASP A 195 16.92 30.35 43.10
CA ASP A 195 15.96 30.60 44.18
C ASP A 195 16.65 30.67 45.55
N ALA A 196 17.60 29.79 45.85
CA ALA A 196 18.42 29.84 47.05
C ALA A 196 19.30 31.12 47.10
N SER A 197 19.86 31.55 45.96
CA SER A 197 20.65 32.76 45.87
C SER A 197 19.82 34.04 46.06
N ILE A 198 18.58 34.04 45.60
CA ILE A 198 17.62 35.11 45.84
C ILE A 198 17.27 35.21 47.32
N ALA A 199 17.02 34.04 47.98
CA ALA A 199 16.75 33.99 49.41
C ALA A 199 17.94 34.50 50.25
N ALA A 200 19.17 34.28 49.80
CA ALA A 200 20.40 34.77 50.42
C ALA A 200 20.70 36.26 50.05
N GLY A 201 19.88 36.92 49.23
CA GLY A 201 20.10 38.32 48.82
C GLY A 201 21.20 38.55 47.79
N VAL A 202 21.72 37.49 47.18
CA VAL A 202 22.87 37.51 46.22
C VAL A 202 22.39 37.63 44.76
N ALA A 203 21.17 37.22 44.46
CA ALA A 203 20.57 37.31 43.12
C ALA A 203 19.25 38.10 43.13
N THR A 204 18.82 38.60 41.98
CA THR A 204 17.59 39.37 41.81
C THR A 204 16.40 38.52 41.40
N LYS A 205 15.19 39.00 41.67
CA LYS A 205 13.96 38.35 41.16
C LYS A 205 13.93 38.27 39.63
N ALA A 206 14.56 39.24 38.95
CA ALA A 206 14.67 39.22 37.49
C ALA A 206 15.51 38.05 36.98
N ASP A 207 16.60 37.73 37.68
CA ASP A 207 17.46 36.58 37.34
C ASP A 207 16.68 35.26 37.48
N GLY A 208 15.89 35.12 38.55
CA GLY A 208 15.01 33.95 38.75
C GLY A 208 13.96 33.81 37.64
N LEU A 209 13.34 34.93 37.22
CA LEU A 209 12.37 34.91 36.13
C LEU A 209 13.02 34.52 34.78
N ALA A 210 14.23 35.05 34.50
CA ALA A 210 14.97 34.71 33.27
C ALA A 210 15.27 33.20 33.16
N VAL A 211 15.71 32.55 34.27
CA VAL A 211 15.98 31.12 34.25
C VAL A 211 14.70 30.31 34.09
N ARG A 212 13.60 30.68 34.77
CA ARG A 212 12.30 30.02 34.63
C ARG A 212 11.77 30.10 33.19
N THR A 213 11.94 31.27 32.53
CA THR A 213 11.59 31.43 31.10
C THR A 213 12.40 30.45 30.24
N LYS A 214 13.70 30.29 30.51
CA LYS A 214 14.53 29.31 29.79
C LYS A 214 14.10 27.85 30.03
N LEU A 215 13.69 27.53 31.24
CA LEU A 215 13.12 26.22 31.55
C LEU A 215 11.85 25.95 30.73
N SER A 216 10.90 26.89 30.75
CA SER A 216 9.65 26.74 29.96
C SER A 216 9.91 26.65 28.46
N GLU A 217 10.87 27.40 27.91
CA GLU A 217 11.30 27.25 26.51
C GLU A 217 11.84 25.84 26.22
N ALA A 218 12.64 25.27 27.13
CA ALA A 218 13.20 23.92 26.98
C ALA A 218 12.12 22.83 27.07
N GLU A 219 11.15 22.98 27.98
CA GLU A 219 10.02 22.05 28.14
C GLU A 219 9.13 22.03 26.89
N VAL A 220 8.83 23.21 26.31
CA VAL A 220 8.09 23.31 25.05
C VAL A 220 8.84 22.62 23.92
N LYS A 221 10.15 22.84 23.78
CA LYS A 221 10.98 22.17 22.78
C LYS A 221 11.01 20.65 22.99
N LEU A 222 11.08 20.19 24.23
CA LEU A 222 11.02 18.76 24.57
C LEU A 222 9.70 18.16 24.11
N SER A 223 8.58 18.80 24.42
CA SER A 223 7.24 18.34 23.98
C SER A 223 7.14 18.27 22.45
N GLN A 224 7.63 19.29 21.74
CA GLN A 224 7.64 19.30 20.26
C GLN A 224 8.46 18.14 19.69
N VAL A 225 9.64 17.86 20.25
CA VAL A 225 10.50 16.76 19.79
C VAL A 225 9.87 15.40 20.12
N GLN A 226 9.23 15.24 21.27
CA GLN A 226 8.51 14.01 21.62
C GLN A 226 7.37 13.71 20.65
N ASN A 227 6.56 14.71 20.34
CA ASN A 227 5.47 14.59 19.37
C ASN A 227 6.02 14.25 17.96
N GLY A 228 7.09 14.91 17.54
CA GLY A 228 7.76 14.64 16.27
C GLY A 228 8.35 13.23 16.21
N LEU A 229 8.93 12.76 17.29
CA LEU A 229 9.47 11.39 17.40
C LEU A 229 8.36 10.35 17.30
N GLN A 230 7.24 10.56 17.99
CA GLN A 230 6.10 9.66 17.93
C GLN A 230 5.53 9.59 16.51
N LEU A 231 5.34 10.73 15.86
CA LEU A 231 4.85 10.80 14.49
C LEU A 231 5.80 10.09 13.51
N SER A 232 7.13 10.33 13.65
CA SER A 232 8.12 9.68 12.79
C SER A 232 8.18 8.16 13.00
N LYS A 233 7.96 7.67 14.23
CA LYS A 233 7.84 6.23 14.50
C LYS A 233 6.59 5.64 13.85
N MET A 234 5.45 6.33 13.92
CA MET A 234 4.22 5.89 13.25
C MET A 234 4.39 5.81 11.74
N LEU A 235 5.02 6.83 11.13
CA LEU A 235 5.32 6.84 9.71
C LEU A 235 6.23 5.69 9.29
N LEU A 236 7.28 5.40 10.09
CA LEU A 236 8.16 4.27 9.82
C LEU A 236 7.43 2.94 9.95
N GLY A 237 6.53 2.79 10.93
CA GLY A 237 5.69 1.61 11.10
C GLY A 237 4.76 1.39 9.90
N ASP A 238 4.13 2.45 9.43
CA ASP A 238 3.28 2.40 8.23
C ASP A 238 4.07 1.96 6.98
N LEU A 239 5.27 2.53 6.78
CA LEU A 239 6.15 2.13 5.68
C LEU A 239 6.60 0.66 5.77
N CYS A 240 6.83 0.14 6.98
CA CYS A 240 7.22 -1.24 7.21
C CYS A 240 6.02 -2.21 7.28
N GLY A 241 4.80 -1.71 7.32
CA GLY A 241 3.58 -2.52 7.49
C GLY A 241 3.43 -3.10 8.91
N ILE A 242 3.92 -2.39 9.93
CA ILE A 242 3.86 -2.78 11.34
C ILE A 242 2.75 -2.00 12.02
N GLU A 243 1.72 -2.68 12.56
CA GLU A 243 0.56 -2.02 13.19
C GLU A 243 0.91 -1.30 14.49
N ASP A 244 1.86 -1.81 15.28
CA ASP A 244 2.29 -1.18 16.55
C ASP A 244 3.71 -0.62 16.46
N ALA A 245 3.82 0.55 15.85
CA ALA A 245 5.08 1.26 15.72
C ALA A 245 5.51 2.01 17.01
N SER A 246 4.67 2.06 18.05
CA SER A 246 4.96 2.78 19.28
C SER A 246 6.13 2.14 20.05
N ALA A 247 6.28 0.81 19.92
CA ALA A 247 7.36 0.04 20.53
C ALA A 247 8.70 0.10 19.77
N PHE A 248 8.73 0.77 18.60
CA PHE A 248 9.93 0.83 17.78
C PHE A 248 11.10 1.54 18.49
N GLN A 249 12.20 0.82 18.69
CA GLN A 249 13.47 1.38 19.12
C GLN A 249 14.52 1.17 18.01
N PRO A 250 15.12 2.25 17.45
CA PRO A 250 16.15 2.12 16.46
C PRO A 250 17.37 1.41 17.07
N ARG A 251 17.92 0.42 16.35
CA ARG A 251 19.14 -0.25 16.77
C ARG A 251 20.30 0.75 16.66
N ARG A 252 20.80 1.21 17.78
CA ARG A 252 21.99 2.07 17.80
C ARG A 252 23.18 1.28 17.25
N ARG A 253 23.87 1.79 16.25
CA ARG A 253 25.26 1.41 16.05
C ARG A 253 25.99 1.77 17.34
N ARG A 254 26.44 0.77 18.09
CA ARG A 254 27.48 1.00 19.11
C ARG A 254 28.56 1.77 18.39
N GLY A 255 28.89 2.98 18.89
CA GLY A 255 29.84 3.88 18.27
C GLY A 255 31.05 3.11 17.79
N ALA A 256 31.40 3.29 16.54
CA ALA A 256 32.75 3.05 16.10
C ALA A 256 33.66 3.79 17.12
N GLY A 257 34.43 3.02 17.87
CA GLY A 257 35.20 3.50 19.00
C GLY A 257 35.90 4.80 18.66
N ALA A 258 35.89 5.72 19.61
CA ALA A 258 36.67 6.92 19.54
C ALA A 258 38.05 6.53 18.98
N ARG A 259 38.36 7.01 17.78
CA ARG A 259 39.73 6.92 17.28
C ARG A 259 40.62 7.53 18.36
N PRO A 260 41.65 6.84 18.88
CA PRO A 260 42.56 7.45 19.78
C PRO A 260 43.12 8.68 19.07
N SER A 261 43.06 9.83 19.76
CA SER A 261 43.72 11.05 19.32
C SER A 261 45.17 10.72 18.96
N ARG A 262 45.56 10.85 17.68
CA ARG A 262 46.97 10.89 17.30
C ARG A 262 47.56 12.09 18.03
N SER A 263 48.37 11.83 19.03
CA SER A 263 49.30 12.80 19.56
C SER A 263 50.21 13.22 18.41
N PHE A 264 50.17 14.48 18.02
CA PHE A 264 51.19 15.09 17.21
C PHE A 264 52.40 15.32 18.15
N GLU A 265 53.46 14.55 17.97
CA GLU A 265 54.83 14.93 18.27
C GLU A 265 55.44 15.59 17.05
#